data_573ad0da5cf7d152679bd81eb1cf954d
#
_entry.id   573ad0da5cf7d152679bd81eb1cf954d
#
_cell.length_a   1.000
_cell.length_b   1.000
_cell.length_c   1.000
_cell.angle_alpha   90.00
_cell.angle_beta   90.00
_cell.angle_gamma   90.00
#
_symmetry.space_group_name_H-M   'P 1'
#
loop_
_entity.id
_entity.type
_entity.pdbx_description
1 polymer ?
#
loop_
_entity_poly.entity_id
_entity_poly.type
_entity_poly.pdbx_seq_one_letter_code
_entity_poly.pdbx_strand_id
1 'polypeptide(L)'
;ADVGVIIQAACLAHDIGNPPFGHAGEYAIRDWFMHPDRKQILQNLNNNEQLDLLAYEGNAQGFRILTRNEHHPDLGGMRLTCATLGAFMKYPWLATHSNPVYQDSSIDQNNRIYQGNHTTNMQKFGCFYSEAAQLEQLAETLNLPYSKQHDGFARHPLAYLLEAADDICYALIDLEDGINLNMLSYAEVAAIFYELIGERPDTLILPTQVSVRQRLASLRARAMMRLVNAVTDAFVANSDTMLAGMLPGSLFAHCEPSVQSGINQAKQLAREKIFNHPSKVRMELMANQCLQRLLDAFMPLAWIKETNEANEANETN
;
A
#
# COMPACT_ATOMS: atom_id res chain seq x y z
N ALA A 1 10.97 14.10 -19.51
CA ALA A 1 10.57 15.01 -18.41
C ALA A 1 9.24 14.53 -17.78
N ASP A 2 8.29 14.10 -18.59
CA ASP A 2 6.92 13.81 -18.13
C ASP A 2 6.82 12.53 -17.28
N VAL A 3 7.60 11.48 -17.57
CA VAL A 3 7.60 10.22 -16.81
C VAL A 3 8.01 10.45 -15.36
N GLY A 4 9.05 11.25 -15.11
CA GLY A 4 9.48 11.58 -13.75
C GLY A 4 8.40 12.32 -12.94
N VAL A 5 7.68 13.25 -13.58
CA VAL A 5 6.57 14.00 -12.95
C VAL A 5 5.40 13.08 -12.63
N ILE A 6 5.05 12.17 -13.56
CA ILE A 6 3.98 11.18 -13.36
C ILE A 6 4.28 10.29 -12.17
N ILE A 7 5.50 9.74 -12.07
CA ILE A 7 5.90 8.87 -10.97
C ILE A 7 5.92 9.66 -9.65
N GLN A 8 6.47 10.89 -9.63
CA GLN A 8 6.46 11.72 -8.42
C GLN A 8 5.04 12.02 -7.94
N ALA A 9 4.12 12.36 -8.84
CA ALA A 9 2.73 12.59 -8.49
C ALA A 9 2.06 11.33 -7.95
N ALA A 10 2.29 10.17 -8.57
CA ALA A 10 1.77 8.90 -8.09
C ALA A 10 2.34 8.52 -6.72
N CYS A 11 3.65 8.72 -6.50
CA CYS A 11 4.30 8.50 -5.20
C CYS A 11 3.76 9.43 -4.11
N LEU A 12 3.45 10.70 -4.42
CA LEU A 12 2.85 11.62 -3.45
C LEU A 12 1.42 11.20 -3.08
N ALA A 13 0.71 10.57 -4.00
CA ALA A 13 -0.68 10.16 -3.80
C ALA A 13 -0.84 8.76 -3.20
N HIS A 14 0.21 7.91 -3.19
CA HIS A 14 0.09 6.46 -2.99
C HIS A 14 -0.62 6.05 -1.69
N ASP A 15 -0.48 6.85 -0.63
CA ASP A 15 -1.05 6.61 0.69
C ASP A 15 -2.27 7.50 1.03
N ILE A 16 -2.80 8.26 0.06
CA ILE A 16 -3.90 9.23 0.31
C ILE A 16 -5.18 8.55 0.82
N GLY A 17 -5.36 7.28 0.54
CA GLY A 17 -6.51 6.49 0.98
C GLY A 17 -6.31 5.75 2.30
N ASN A 18 -5.14 5.80 2.88
CA ASN A 18 -4.90 5.14 4.16
C ASN A 18 -5.72 5.78 5.27
N PRO A 19 -6.45 4.98 6.07
CA PRO A 19 -7.13 5.48 7.25
C PRO A 19 -6.11 5.89 8.32
N PRO A 20 -6.54 6.63 9.36
CA PRO A 20 -5.71 6.86 10.53
C PRO A 20 -5.10 5.56 11.05
N PHE A 21 -3.82 5.58 11.38
CA PHE A 21 -3.02 4.43 11.80
C PHE A 21 -2.70 3.40 10.70
N GLY A 22 -2.90 3.75 9.41
CA GLY A 22 -2.54 2.90 8.28
C GLY A 22 -3.21 1.53 8.31
N HIS A 23 -2.44 0.45 8.13
CA HIS A 23 -2.98 -0.92 8.10
C HIS A 23 -3.72 -1.33 9.40
N ALA A 24 -3.30 -0.84 10.58
CA ALA A 24 -4.04 -1.09 11.81
C ALA A 24 -5.44 -0.47 11.76
N GLY A 25 -5.58 0.67 11.08
CA GLY A 25 -6.86 1.30 10.81
C GLY A 25 -7.73 0.51 9.83
N GLU A 26 -7.13 -0.02 8.77
CA GLU A 26 -7.86 -0.90 7.82
C GLU A 26 -8.45 -2.12 8.54
N TYR A 27 -7.64 -2.79 9.38
CA TYR A 27 -8.14 -3.93 10.18
C TYR A 27 -9.27 -3.52 11.12
N ALA A 28 -9.14 -2.39 11.80
CA ALA A 28 -10.19 -1.91 12.70
C ALA A 28 -11.51 -1.64 11.97
N ILE A 29 -11.45 -1.10 10.75
CA ILE A 29 -12.62 -0.87 9.91
C ILE A 29 -13.24 -2.21 9.45
N ARG A 30 -12.42 -3.13 8.97
CA ARG A 30 -12.87 -4.48 8.56
C ARG A 30 -13.53 -5.22 9.73
N ASP A 31 -12.87 -5.27 10.89
CA ASP A 31 -13.39 -5.92 12.11
C ASP A 31 -14.72 -5.31 12.53
N TRP A 32 -14.87 -4.00 12.41
CA TRP A 32 -16.11 -3.32 12.74
C TRP A 32 -17.28 -3.78 11.86
N PHE A 33 -17.07 -3.84 10.52
CA PHE A 33 -18.11 -4.32 9.59
C PHE A 33 -18.38 -5.82 9.70
N MET A 34 -17.37 -6.63 10.08
CA MET A 34 -17.54 -8.07 10.30
C MET A 34 -18.33 -8.41 11.57
N HIS A 35 -18.48 -7.45 12.49
CA HIS A 35 -19.17 -7.71 13.75
C HIS A 35 -20.64 -8.10 13.53
N PRO A 36 -21.16 -9.15 14.18
CA PRO A 36 -22.53 -9.66 13.96
C PRO A 36 -23.62 -8.59 14.10
N ASP A 37 -23.45 -7.63 15.00
CA ASP A 37 -24.42 -6.55 15.25
C ASP A 37 -24.51 -5.54 14.09
N ARG A 38 -23.57 -5.59 13.14
CA ARG A 38 -23.52 -4.69 11.97
C ARG A 38 -24.12 -5.29 10.70
N LYS A 39 -24.61 -6.54 10.76
CA LYS A 39 -25.22 -7.22 9.60
C LYS A 39 -26.36 -6.43 8.97
N GLN A 40 -27.15 -5.71 9.77
CA GLN A 40 -28.26 -4.90 9.26
C GLN A 40 -27.78 -3.77 8.33
N ILE A 41 -26.60 -3.19 8.58
CA ILE A 41 -26.01 -2.16 7.73
C ILE A 41 -25.68 -2.75 6.36
N LEU A 42 -25.13 -3.97 6.34
CA LEU A 42 -24.72 -4.64 5.10
C LEU A 42 -25.90 -5.18 4.28
N GLN A 43 -27.04 -5.51 4.88
CA GLN A 43 -28.17 -6.16 4.21
C GLN A 43 -28.79 -5.32 3.06
N ASN A 44 -28.67 -4.00 3.12
CA ASN A 44 -29.21 -3.10 2.09
C ASN A 44 -28.24 -2.84 0.94
N LEU A 45 -27.01 -3.35 1.03
CA LEU A 45 -25.99 -3.24 0.01
C LEU A 45 -25.98 -4.48 -0.88
N ASN A 46 -25.61 -4.32 -2.14
CA ASN A 46 -25.38 -5.48 -3.00
C ASN A 46 -24.11 -6.26 -2.56
N ASN A 47 -23.95 -7.48 -3.07
CA ASN A 47 -22.87 -8.37 -2.64
C ASN A 47 -21.46 -7.77 -2.83
N ASN A 48 -21.24 -7.00 -3.90
CA ASN A 48 -19.94 -6.38 -4.19
C ASN A 48 -19.65 -5.23 -3.22
N GLU A 49 -20.65 -4.39 -2.93
CA GLU A 49 -20.53 -3.32 -1.94
C GLU A 49 -20.30 -3.86 -0.53
N GLN A 50 -20.98 -4.96 -0.17
CA GLN A 50 -20.71 -5.65 1.10
C GLN A 50 -19.27 -6.13 1.17
N LEU A 51 -18.77 -6.71 0.09
CA LEU A 51 -17.39 -7.20 0.02
C LEU A 51 -16.37 -6.06 0.14
N ASP A 52 -16.61 -4.92 -0.50
CA ASP A 52 -15.78 -3.73 -0.39
C ASP A 52 -15.61 -3.25 1.05
N LEU A 53 -16.70 -3.26 1.84
CA LEU A 53 -16.66 -2.86 3.25
C LEU A 53 -16.00 -3.92 4.14
N LEU A 54 -16.30 -5.20 3.91
CA LEU A 54 -15.72 -6.32 4.65
C LEU A 54 -14.23 -6.50 4.38
N ALA A 55 -13.78 -6.12 3.18
CA ALA A 55 -12.39 -6.20 2.75
C ALA A 55 -11.66 -4.85 2.79
N TYR A 56 -12.28 -3.77 3.20
CA TYR A 56 -11.80 -2.38 3.12
C TYR A 56 -10.28 -2.25 2.90
N GLU A 57 -9.89 -1.49 1.89
CA GLU A 57 -8.49 -1.41 1.44
C GLU A 57 -8.11 0.05 1.15
N GLY A 58 -7.01 0.54 1.73
CA GLY A 58 -6.53 1.91 1.55
C GLY A 58 -6.23 2.26 0.10
N ASN A 59 -5.70 1.31 -0.69
CA ASN A 59 -5.45 1.57 -2.12
C ASN A 59 -6.74 1.85 -2.89
N ALA A 60 -7.82 1.10 -2.62
CA ALA A 60 -9.13 1.34 -3.24
C ALA A 60 -9.73 2.68 -2.79
N GLN A 61 -9.61 3.02 -1.50
CA GLN A 61 -10.03 4.32 -0.99
C GLN A 61 -9.23 5.46 -1.63
N GLY A 62 -7.93 5.27 -1.86
CA GLY A 62 -7.09 6.24 -2.56
C GLY A 62 -7.58 6.50 -3.98
N PHE A 63 -7.89 5.46 -4.75
CA PHE A 63 -8.46 5.60 -6.08
C PHE A 63 -9.80 6.37 -6.06
N ARG A 64 -10.67 6.07 -5.10
CA ARG A 64 -11.94 6.77 -4.89
C ARG A 64 -11.73 8.26 -4.58
N ILE A 65 -10.81 8.61 -3.68
CA ILE A 65 -10.47 10.01 -3.37
C ILE A 65 -9.98 10.73 -4.64
N LEU A 66 -9.05 10.13 -5.37
CA LEU A 66 -8.45 10.73 -6.55
C LEU A 66 -9.43 10.89 -7.73
N THR A 67 -10.46 10.04 -7.82
CA THR A 67 -11.39 10.01 -8.97
C THR A 67 -12.77 10.56 -8.67
N ARG A 68 -13.20 10.62 -7.40
CA ARG A 68 -14.57 11.01 -7.02
C ARG A 68 -14.67 12.05 -5.92
N ASN A 69 -13.93 11.88 -4.82
CA ASN A 69 -14.21 12.61 -3.58
C ASN A 69 -13.48 13.94 -3.47
N GLU A 70 -12.36 14.11 -4.17
CA GLU A 70 -11.65 15.40 -4.14
C GLU A 70 -12.35 16.45 -5.00
N HIS A 71 -12.34 17.67 -4.48
CA HIS A 71 -13.18 18.75 -4.97
C HIS A 71 -12.80 19.28 -6.35
N HIS A 72 -13.59 18.92 -7.35
CA HIS A 72 -13.73 19.74 -8.53
C HIS A 72 -15.21 20.07 -8.72
N PRO A 73 -15.58 21.33 -9.02
CA PRO A 73 -16.99 21.73 -9.08
C PRO A 73 -17.81 21.02 -10.17
N ASP A 74 -17.17 20.59 -11.24
CA ASP A 74 -17.89 20.04 -12.39
C ASP A 74 -17.96 18.51 -12.40
N LEU A 75 -16.88 17.85 -11.97
CA LEU A 75 -16.77 16.39 -11.95
C LEU A 75 -15.86 16.01 -10.79
N GLY A 76 -16.29 15.11 -9.96
CA GLY A 76 -15.52 14.67 -8.79
C GLY A 76 -14.06 14.28 -9.08
N GLY A 77 -13.23 14.33 -8.06
CA GLY A 77 -11.84 13.94 -8.09
C GLY A 77 -10.85 15.04 -8.45
N MET A 78 -9.59 14.72 -8.32
CA MET A 78 -8.46 15.63 -8.57
C MET A 78 -8.17 15.84 -10.06
N ARG A 79 -8.86 15.15 -10.96
CA ARG A 79 -8.67 15.22 -12.42
C ARG A 79 -7.23 14.96 -12.86
N LEU A 80 -6.60 13.98 -12.23
CA LEU A 80 -5.27 13.54 -12.62
C LEU A 80 -5.28 12.91 -14.02
N THR A 81 -4.13 12.93 -14.69
CA THR A 81 -4.01 12.26 -16.00
C THR A 81 -4.17 10.74 -15.82
N CYS A 82 -4.66 10.06 -16.85
CA CYS A 82 -4.73 8.58 -16.85
C CYS A 82 -3.36 7.95 -16.60
N ALA A 83 -2.27 8.55 -17.12
CA ALA A 83 -0.92 8.07 -16.85
C ALA A 83 -0.55 8.11 -15.36
N THR A 84 -0.94 9.18 -14.64
CA THR A 84 -0.72 9.29 -13.19
C THR A 84 -1.58 8.31 -12.42
N LEU A 85 -2.86 8.17 -12.76
CA LEU A 85 -3.75 7.20 -12.14
C LEU A 85 -3.29 5.75 -12.41
N GLY A 86 -2.83 5.44 -13.62
CA GLY A 86 -2.25 4.13 -13.94
C GLY A 86 -0.98 3.84 -13.14
N ALA A 87 -0.10 4.83 -12.98
CA ALA A 87 1.10 4.70 -12.16
C ALA A 87 0.78 4.53 -10.66
N PHE A 88 -0.28 5.19 -10.16
CA PHE A 88 -0.78 5.04 -8.80
C PHE A 88 -1.34 3.64 -8.52
N MET A 89 -2.01 3.03 -9.50
CA MET A 89 -2.81 1.82 -9.33
C MET A 89 -1.94 0.56 -9.19
N LYS A 90 -1.59 0.19 -7.95
CA LYS A 90 -0.84 -1.04 -7.65
C LYS A 90 -1.67 -2.31 -7.91
N TYR A 91 -2.99 -2.26 -7.73
CA TYR A 91 -3.91 -3.39 -7.79
C TYR A 91 -5.13 -3.05 -8.65
N PRO A 92 -5.02 -3.08 -9.99
CA PRO A 92 -6.08 -2.65 -10.90
C PRO A 92 -7.20 -3.69 -11.04
N TRP A 93 -7.80 -4.07 -9.92
CA TRP A 93 -8.92 -5.02 -9.81
C TRP A 93 -9.81 -4.70 -8.62
N LEU A 94 -11.02 -5.27 -8.65
CA LEU A 94 -12.01 -5.16 -7.59
C LEU A 94 -11.78 -6.21 -6.49
N ALA A 95 -12.42 -6.01 -5.35
CA ALA A 95 -12.55 -7.06 -4.34
C ALA A 95 -13.40 -8.21 -4.90
N THR A 96 -12.88 -9.44 -4.86
CA THR A 96 -13.61 -10.64 -5.29
C THR A 96 -13.39 -11.79 -4.31
N HIS A 97 -14.39 -12.67 -4.17
CA HIS A 97 -14.30 -13.84 -3.30
C HIS A 97 -13.36 -14.93 -3.81
N SER A 98 -13.06 -14.91 -5.12
CA SER A 98 -12.38 -15.99 -5.82
C SER A 98 -10.90 -15.72 -6.09
N ASN A 99 -10.40 -14.57 -5.73
CA ASN A 99 -9.00 -14.25 -5.97
C ASN A 99 -8.10 -15.10 -5.06
N PRO A 100 -7.26 -15.98 -5.62
CA PRO A 100 -6.29 -16.68 -4.81
C PRO A 100 -5.35 -15.68 -4.15
N VAL A 101 -5.03 -15.93 -2.90
CA VAL A 101 -4.10 -15.15 -2.11
C VAL A 101 -2.84 -14.85 -2.92
N TYR A 102 -2.64 -13.60 -3.30
CA TYR A 102 -1.33 -13.15 -3.72
C TYR A 102 -0.46 -13.21 -2.46
N GLN A 103 0.34 -14.26 -2.37
CA GLN A 103 1.40 -14.32 -1.38
C GLN A 103 2.49 -13.33 -1.81
N ASP A 104 2.24 -12.05 -1.62
CA ASP A 104 3.35 -11.15 -1.39
C ASP A 104 3.95 -11.56 -0.04
N SER A 105 4.91 -12.46 -0.13
CA SER A 105 5.61 -13.04 1.01
C SER A 105 6.35 -11.98 1.85
N SER A 106 6.34 -10.73 1.41
CA SER A 106 7.09 -9.64 2.04
C SER A 106 6.30 -8.80 3.04
N ILE A 107 4.97 -8.70 2.93
CA ILE A 107 4.19 -7.77 3.76
C ILE A 107 3.23 -8.49 4.72
N ASP A 108 2.64 -9.61 4.35
CA ASP A 108 1.46 -10.14 5.05
C ASP A 108 1.74 -11.13 6.20
N GLN A 109 2.97 -11.55 6.42
CA GLN A 109 3.28 -12.46 7.55
C GLN A 109 3.33 -11.78 8.92
N ASN A 110 3.27 -10.44 8.97
CA ASN A 110 3.46 -9.67 10.20
C ASN A 110 2.19 -9.36 10.98
N ASN A 111 1.03 -9.46 10.36
CA ASN A 111 -0.22 -9.11 11.03
C ASN A 111 -0.88 -10.24 11.81
N ARG A 112 -0.16 -11.33 12.09
CA ARG A 112 -0.71 -12.47 12.83
C ARG A 112 -1.02 -12.20 14.30
N ILE A 113 -0.59 -11.09 14.88
CA ILE A 113 -0.84 -10.78 16.31
C ILE A 113 -2.26 -10.30 16.54
N TYR A 114 -2.93 -9.74 15.51
CA TYR A 114 -4.34 -9.31 15.56
C TYR A 114 -5.33 -10.33 15.01
N GLN A 115 -4.91 -11.54 14.74
CA GLN A 115 -5.82 -12.62 14.38
C GLN A 115 -6.61 -13.09 15.60
N GLY A 116 -7.58 -12.31 16.00
CA GLY A 116 -8.79 -12.90 16.55
C GLY A 116 -9.36 -13.81 15.45
N ASN A 117 -9.45 -15.08 15.69
CA ASN A 117 -10.03 -16.24 14.98
C ASN A 117 -10.57 -16.14 13.53
N HIS A 118 -10.30 -15.08 12.77
CA HIS A 118 -10.76 -14.83 11.40
C HIS A 118 -9.58 -14.58 10.47
N THR A 119 -8.85 -15.65 10.14
CA THR A 119 -7.85 -15.68 9.08
C THR A 119 -8.52 -15.73 7.71
N THR A 120 -9.08 -14.65 7.26
CA THR A 120 -9.26 -14.46 5.83
C THR A 120 -8.05 -13.70 5.32
N ASN A 121 -7.15 -14.38 4.63
CA ASN A 121 -6.13 -13.76 3.79
C ASN A 121 -6.87 -12.98 2.68
N MET A 122 -7.33 -11.78 3.02
CA MET A 122 -8.00 -10.93 2.03
C MET A 122 -6.94 -10.37 1.09
N GLN A 123 -7.13 -10.60 -0.18
CA GLN A 123 -6.27 -10.10 -1.23
C GLN A 123 -6.40 -8.58 -1.30
N LYS A 124 -5.27 -7.88 -1.49
CA LYS A 124 -5.27 -6.45 -1.80
C LYS A 124 -5.94 -6.18 -3.14
N PHE A 125 -6.71 -5.11 -3.20
CA PHE A 125 -7.38 -4.62 -4.41
C PHE A 125 -7.30 -3.09 -4.46
N GLY A 126 -7.47 -2.49 -5.62
CA GLY A 126 -7.24 -1.06 -5.78
C GLY A 126 -8.46 -0.28 -6.22
N CYS A 127 -9.63 -0.90 -6.31
CA CYS A 127 -10.85 -0.23 -6.74
C CYS A 127 -12.06 -0.82 -6.03
N PHE A 128 -12.91 0.02 -5.44
CA PHE A 128 -14.22 -0.38 -4.96
C PHE A 128 -15.19 -0.57 -6.13
N TYR A 129 -16.23 -1.36 -5.93
CA TYR A 129 -17.24 -1.65 -6.94
C TYR A 129 -17.91 -0.38 -7.49
N SER A 130 -18.13 0.62 -6.64
CA SER A 130 -18.71 1.91 -7.03
C SER A 130 -17.85 2.72 -8.02
N GLU A 131 -16.56 2.44 -8.12
CA GLU A 131 -15.61 3.06 -9.04
C GLU A 131 -15.19 2.13 -10.21
N ALA A 132 -15.86 0.98 -10.38
CA ALA A 132 -15.55 0.00 -11.43
C ALA A 132 -15.53 0.62 -12.84
N ALA A 133 -16.51 1.46 -13.17
CA ALA A 133 -16.59 2.14 -14.47
C ALA A 133 -15.39 3.06 -14.72
N GLN A 134 -14.89 3.76 -13.69
CA GLN A 134 -13.71 4.61 -13.79
C GLN A 134 -12.44 3.76 -14.02
N LEU A 135 -12.34 2.60 -13.37
CA LEU A 135 -11.24 1.66 -13.59
C LEU A 135 -11.27 1.10 -15.01
N GLU A 136 -12.43 0.70 -15.52
CA GLU A 136 -12.59 0.23 -16.89
C GLU A 136 -12.18 1.30 -17.91
N GLN A 137 -12.67 2.53 -17.76
CA GLN A 137 -12.31 3.65 -18.62
C GLN A 137 -10.79 3.96 -18.58
N LEU A 138 -10.18 3.86 -17.37
CA LEU A 138 -8.74 4.04 -17.21
C LEU A 138 -7.97 2.95 -17.97
N ALA A 139 -8.38 1.70 -17.80
CA ALA A 139 -7.75 0.55 -18.44
C ALA A 139 -7.85 0.59 -19.96
N GLU A 140 -9.02 0.97 -20.51
CA GLU A 140 -9.22 1.18 -21.94
C GLU A 140 -8.32 2.29 -22.47
N THR A 141 -8.27 3.44 -21.78
CA THR A 141 -7.44 4.60 -22.20
C THR A 141 -5.96 4.25 -22.24
N LEU A 142 -5.49 3.44 -21.30
CA LEU A 142 -4.09 3.01 -21.19
C LEU A 142 -3.79 1.70 -21.93
N ASN A 143 -4.78 1.08 -22.56
CA ASN A 143 -4.69 -0.23 -23.20
C ASN A 143 -4.09 -1.30 -22.25
N LEU A 144 -4.55 -1.33 -20.98
CA LEU A 144 -4.04 -2.31 -20.03
C LEU A 144 -4.57 -3.71 -20.39
N PRO A 145 -3.70 -4.73 -20.50
CA PRO A 145 -4.14 -6.11 -20.74
C PRO A 145 -5.04 -6.62 -19.62
N TYR A 146 -6.03 -7.44 -19.96
CA TYR A 146 -6.84 -8.14 -18.96
C TYR A 146 -6.03 -9.27 -18.31
N SER A 147 -6.05 -9.35 -17.01
CA SER A 147 -5.39 -10.38 -16.20
C SER A 147 -6.39 -11.39 -15.65
N LYS A 148 -6.40 -12.59 -16.20
CA LYS A 148 -7.24 -13.69 -15.68
C LYS A 148 -6.89 -14.10 -14.25
N GLN A 149 -5.64 -13.85 -13.82
CA GLN A 149 -5.17 -14.21 -12.50
C GLN A 149 -5.90 -13.41 -11.41
N HIS A 150 -6.23 -12.15 -11.68
CA HIS A 150 -6.82 -11.24 -10.71
C HIS A 150 -8.29 -10.91 -11.03
N ASP A 151 -8.83 -11.41 -12.14
CA ASP A 151 -10.13 -11.00 -12.65
C ASP A 151 -10.23 -9.47 -12.75
N GLY A 152 -9.26 -8.87 -13.45
CA GLY A 152 -9.11 -7.43 -13.58
C GLY A 152 -8.08 -7.07 -14.64
N PHE A 153 -7.36 -5.98 -14.46
CA PHE A 153 -6.37 -5.54 -15.42
C PHE A 153 -4.94 -5.77 -14.95
N ALA A 154 -4.00 -5.82 -15.88
CA ALA A 154 -2.59 -5.84 -15.58
C ALA A 154 -2.14 -4.47 -15.05
N ARG A 155 -1.11 -4.47 -14.22
CA ARG A 155 -0.51 -3.23 -13.70
C ARG A 155 0.10 -2.39 -14.83
N HIS A 156 -0.10 -1.08 -14.79
CA HIS A 156 0.65 -0.17 -15.63
C HIS A 156 2.16 -0.27 -15.31
N PRO A 157 3.08 -0.24 -16.30
CA PRO A 157 4.52 -0.36 -16.04
C PRO A 157 5.04 0.58 -14.94
N LEU A 158 4.60 1.82 -14.91
CA LEU A 158 5.05 2.78 -13.89
C LEU A 158 4.58 2.45 -12.47
N ALA A 159 3.56 1.63 -12.29
CA ALA A 159 3.12 1.18 -10.96
C ALA A 159 4.18 0.29 -10.29
N TYR A 160 4.97 -0.44 -11.07
CA TYR A 160 6.10 -1.21 -10.55
C TYR A 160 7.22 -0.32 -9.98
N LEU A 161 7.45 0.86 -10.59
CA LEU A 161 8.42 1.83 -10.07
C LEU A 161 7.91 2.50 -8.79
N LEU A 162 6.62 2.79 -8.70
CA LEU A 162 6.01 3.30 -7.47
C LEU A 162 6.16 2.28 -6.34
N GLU A 163 5.81 1.00 -6.58
CA GLU A 163 5.96 -0.07 -5.60
C GLU A 163 7.41 -0.22 -5.14
N ALA A 164 8.37 -0.16 -6.08
CA ALA A 164 9.78 -0.27 -5.75
C ALA A 164 10.29 0.94 -4.95
N ALA A 165 9.82 2.16 -5.24
CA ALA A 165 10.16 3.36 -4.47
C ALA A 165 9.64 3.27 -3.03
N ASP A 166 8.41 2.79 -2.85
CA ASP A 166 7.79 2.52 -1.57
C ASP A 166 8.60 1.48 -0.76
N ASP A 167 8.93 0.36 -1.38
CA ASP A 167 9.76 -0.70 -0.80
C ASP A 167 11.16 -0.22 -0.37
N ILE A 168 11.81 0.65 -1.17
CA ILE A 168 13.11 1.26 -0.82
C ILE A 168 12.97 2.14 0.42
N CYS A 169 11.92 2.96 0.46
CA CYS A 169 11.67 3.84 1.60
C CYS A 169 11.44 3.02 2.87
N TYR A 170 10.58 2.02 2.82
CA TYR A 170 10.34 1.12 3.95
C TYR A 170 11.62 0.41 4.42
N ALA A 171 12.40 -0.13 3.49
CA ALA A 171 13.61 -0.87 3.85
C ALA A 171 14.71 0.00 4.48
N LEU A 172 14.80 1.27 4.14
CA LEU A 172 15.89 2.15 4.60
C LEU A 172 15.45 3.09 5.72
N ILE A 173 14.28 3.70 5.60
CA ILE A 173 13.81 4.74 6.53
C ILE A 173 13.31 4.10 7.82
N ASP A 174 12.58 2.99 7.75
CA ASP A 174 12.11 2.28 8.95
C ASP A 174 13.27 1.84 9.85
N LEU A 175 14.38 1.39 9.26
CA LEU A 175 15.56 1.02 10.03
C LEU A 175 16.21 2.25 10.73
N GLU A 176 16.26 3.40 10.06
CA GLU A 176 16.74 4.64 10.66
C GLU A 176 15.83 5.10 11.80
N ASP A 177 14.51 5.02 11.60
CA ASP A 177 13.51 5.32 12.65
C ASP A 177 13.60 4.33 13.82
N GLY A 178 13.88 3.06 13.54
CA GLY A 178 14.18 2.07 14.57
C GLY A 178 15.34 2.45 15.48
N ILE A 179 16.39 3.09 14.95
CA ILE A 179 17.48 3.64 15.76
C ILE A 179 16.98 4.85 16.58
N ASN A 180 16.27 5.78 15.95
CA ASN A 180 15.75 6.99 16.62
C ASN A 180 14.81 6.63 17.78
N LEU A 181 14.08 5.52 17.67
CA LEU A 181 13.17 4.99 18.69
C LEU A 181 13.85 4.04 19.69
N ASN A 182 15.17 3.87 19.62
CA ASN A 182 15.96 2.94 20.45
C ASN A 182 15.50 1.46 20.35
N MET A 183 14.96 1.06 19.22
CA MET A 183 14.57 -0.31 18.92
C MET A 183 15.69 -1.09 18.22
N LEU A 184 16.57 -0.37 17.50
CA LEU A 184 17.71 -0.90 16.77
C LEU A 184 19.01 -0.21 17.19
N SER A 185 20.13 -0.94 17.10
CA SER A 185 21.45 -0.35 17.24
C SER A 185 21.98 0.14 15.89
N TYR A 186 22.89 1.13 15.94
CA TYR A 186 23.61 1.57 14.74
C TYR A 186 24.32 0.42 14.02
N ALA A 187 24.93 -0.50 14.79
CA ALA A 187 25.70 -1.61 14.22
C ALA A 187 24.82 -2.57 13.39
N GLU A 188 23.61 -2.88 13.86
CA GLU A 188 22.67 -3.73 13.12
C GLU A 188 22.26 -3.08 11.80
N VAL A 189 21.88 -1.81 11.82
CA VAL A 189 21.44 -1.08 10.61
C VAL A 189 22.60 -0.85 9.66
N ALA A 190 23.76 -0.46 10.18
CA ALA A 190 24.94 -0.25 9.34
C ALA A 190 25.37 -1.53 8.61
N ALA A 191 25.27 -2.70 9.24
CA ALA A 191 25.57 -3.99 8.62
C ALA A 191 24.67 -4.26 7.39
N ILE A 192 23.37 -4.00 7.52
CA ILE A 192 22.41 -4.10 6.39
C ILE A 192 22.75 -3.11 5.28
N PHE A 193 23.06 -1.86 5.63
CA PHE A 193 23.41 -0.86 4.61
C PHE A 193 24.71 -1.19 3.88
N TYR A 194 25.74 -1.72 4.56
CA TYR A 194 26.95 -2.21 3.91
C TYR A 194 26.66 -3.36 2.94
N GLU A 195 25.80 -4.30 3.31
CA GLU A 195 25.40 -5.38 2.41
C GLU A 195 24.64 -4.83 1.19
N LEU A 196 23.69 -3.91 1.41
CA LEU A 196 22.97 -3.25 0.33
C LEU A 196 23.89 -2.44 -0.60
N ILE A 197 24.93 -1.81 -0.09
CA ILE A 197 25.93 -1.08 -0.88
C ILE A 197 26.83 -2.06 -1.63
N GLY A 198 27.04 -3.27 -1.10
CA GLY A 198 27.98 -4.25 -1.64
C GLY A 198 29.44 -3.95 -1.31
N GLU A 199 29.68 -3.15 -0.29
CA GLU A 199 31.01 -2.77 0.18
C GLU A 199 31.23 -3.25 1.63
N ARG A 200 32.52 -3.46 1.99
CA ARG A 200 32.86 -3.81 3.36
C ARG A 200 33.08 -2.55 4.21
N PRO A 201 32.87 -2.61 5.55
CA PRO A 201 33.09 -1.47 6.45
C PRO A 201 34.49 -0.86 6.38
N ASP A 202 35.51 -1.69 6.13
CA ASP A 202 36.94 -1.31 6.04
C ASP A 202 37.30 -0.65 4.70
N THR A 203 36.51 -0.83 3.67
CA THR A 203 36.74 -0.22 2.35
C THR A 203 36.11 1.16 2.20
N LEU A 204 35.11 1.46 3.04
CA LEU A 204 34.38 2.72 2.98
C LEU A 204 35.04 3.77 3.86
N ILE A 205 35.78 4.70 3.25
CA ILE A 205 36.39 5.83 3.94
C ILE A 205 35.29 6.83 4.34
N LEU A 206 34.77 6.67 5.55
CA LEU A 206 33.91 7.68 6.16
C LEU A 206 34.77 8.64 6.98
N PRO A 207 34.52 9.95 6.94
CA PRO A 207 35.28 10.91 7.75
C PRO A 207 35.18 10.53 9.24
N THR A 208 36.31 10.45 9.93
CA THR A 208 36.43 10.03 11.33
C THR A 208 35.78 11.02 12.32
N GLN A 209 35.55 12.26 11.89
CA GLN A 209 35.07 13.36 12.74
C GLN A 209 33.56 13.60 12.62
N VAL A 210 32.78 12.74 11.88
CA VAL A 210 31.32 12.91 11.73
C VAL A 210 30.57 12.13 12.79
N SER A 211 29.40 12.65 13.17
CA SER A 211 28.49 11.97 14.12
C SER A 211 27.98 10.64 13.55
N VAL A 212 27.53 9.75 14.46
CA VAL A 212 26.89 8.47 14.08
C VAL A 212 25.73 8.70 13.11
N ARG A 213 24.91 9.73 13.37
CA ARG A 213 23.77 10.11 12.51
C ARG A 213 24.22 10.49 11.08
N GLN A 214 25.29 11.25 10.95
CA GLN A 214 25.83 11.64 9.63
C GLN A 214 26.41 10.45 8.87
N ARG A 215 27.05 9.51 9.58
CA ARG A 215 27.54 8.26 8.96
C ARG A 215 26.38 7.42 8.45
N LEU A 216 25.34 7.27 9.24
CA LEU A 216 24.14 6.52 8.84
C LEU A 216 23.47 7.16 7.62
N ALA A 217 23.31 8.48 7.60
CA ALA A 217 22.76 9.20 6.45
C ALA A 217 23.58 9.00 5.17
N SER A 218 24.93 8.96 5.29
CA SER A 218 25.81 8.65 4.15
C SER A 218 25.64 7.21 3.66
N LEU A 219 25.57 6.23 4.55
CA LEU A 219 25.32 4.83 4.18
C LEU A 219 23.95 4.67 3.53
N ARG A 220 22.90 5.27 4.11
CA ARG A 220 21.56 5.28 3.53
C ARG A 220 21.55 5.84 2.11
N ALA A 221 22.17 6.99 1.89
CA ALA A 221 22.21 7.62 0.56
C ALA A 221 22.87 6.70 -0.49
N ARG A 222 23.93 6.01 -0.14
CA ARG A 222 24.62 5.04 -1.03
C ARG A 222 23.78 3.80 -1.27
N ALA A 223 23.18 3.23 -0.22
CA ALA A 223 22.28 2.09 -0.35
C ALA A 223 21.07 2.43 -1.24
N MET A 224 20.45 3.60 -1.03
CA MET A 224 19.36 4.10 -1.86
C MET A 224 19.78 4.22 -3.33
N MET A 225 20.94 4.81 -3.61
CA MET A 225 21.45 4.96 -4.98
C MET A 225 21.61 3.60 -5.66
N ARG A 226 22.18 2.61 -4.96
CA ARG A 226 22.33 1.26 -5.52
C ARG A 226 20.98 0.59 -5.81
N LEU A 227 20.03 0.69 -4.87
CA LEU A 227 18.70 0.12 -5.04
C LEU A 227 17.94 0.78 -6.20
N VAL A 228 18.01 2.11 -6.31
CA VAL A 228 17.40 2.84 -7.44
C VAL A 228 18.00 2.40 -8.78
N ASN A 229 19.32 2.26 -8.87
CA ASN A 229 19.98 1.79 -10.10
C ASN A 229 19.55 0.36 -10.43
N ALA A 230 19.58 -0.56 -9.47
CA ALA A 230 19.19 -1.96 -9.67
C ALA A 230 17.72 -2.10 -10.14
N VAL A 231 16.83 -1.32 -9.54
CA VAL A 231 15.40 -1.29 -9.94
C VAL A 231 15.23 -0.70 -11.33
N THR A 232 15.99 0.36 -11.66
CA THR A 232 15.94 0.98 -12.99
C THR A 232 16.42 0.00 -14.06
N ASP A 233 17.50 -0.72 -13.82
CA ASP A 233 18.03 -1.74 -14.73
C ASP A 233 17.02 -2.89 -14.90
N ALA A 234 16.42 -3.37 -13.81
CA ALA A 234 15.38 -4.38 -13.84
C ALA A 234 14.13 -3.91 -14.60
N PHE A 235 13.73 -2.64 -14.44
CA PHE A 235 12.62 -2.04 -15.15
C PHE A 235 12.86 -2.01 -16.66
N VAL A 236 14.03 -1.54 -17.09
CA VAL A 236 14.39 -1.47 -18.51
C VAL A 236 14.48 -2.87 -19.12
N ALA A 237 15.12 -3.82 -18.41
CA ALA A 237 15.28 -5.19 -18.89
C ALA A 237 13.94 -5.97 -19.04
N ASN A 238 12.90 -5.59 -18.28
CA ASN A 238 11.61 -6.26 -18.29
C ASN A 238 10.48 -5.44 -18.92
N SER A 239 10.80 -4.36 -19.65
CA SER A 239 9.81 -3.43 -20.22
C SER A 239 8.76 -4.11 -21.08
N ASP A 240 9.16 -5.00 -21.99
CA ASP A 240 8.24 -5.72 -22.88
C ASP A 240 7.29 -6.66 -22.10
N THR A 241 7.81 -7.32 -21.07
CA THR A 241 7.02 -8.23 -20.22
C THR A 241 6.01 -7.47 -19.39
N MET A 242 6.38 -6.27 -18.89
CA MET A 242 5.46 -5.38 -18.18
C MET A 242 4.37 -4.83 -19.10
N LEU A 243 4.74 -4.38 -20.31
CA LEU A 243 3.77 -3.89 -21.31
C LEU A 243 2.80 -4.99 -21.75
N ALA A 244 3.26 -6.24 -21.79
CA ALA A 244 2.39 -7.40 -22.06
C ALA A 244 1.53 -7.80 -20.83
N GLY A 245 1.70 -7.16 -19.68
CA GLY A 245 0.98 -7.49 -18.44
C GLY A 245 1.38 -8.83 -17.82
N MET A 246 2.57 -9.35 -18.15
CA MET A 246 3.00 -10.70 -17.77
C MET A 246 4.14 -10.73 -16.74
N LEU A 247 4.63 -9.58 -16.25
CA LEU A 247 5.71 -9.57 -15.26
C LEU A 247 5.19 -10.06 -13.90
N PRO A 248 5.71 -11.18 -13.36
CA PRO A 248 5.29 -11.68 -12.05
C PRO A 248 6.02 -10.94 -10.92
N GLY A 249 5.33 -10.72 -9.81
CA GLY A 249 5.90 -10.15 -8.59
C GLY A 249 6.27 -8.68 -8.69
N SER A 250 7.27 -8.27 -7.91
CA SER A 250 7.83 -6.92 -7.88
C SER A 250 9.12 -6.82 -8.69
N LEU A 251 9.59 -5.60 -8.99
CA LEU A 251 10.87 -5.39 -9.67
C LEU A 251 12.06 -5.95 -8.88
N PHE A 252 11.99 -5.98 -7.55
CA PHE A 252 13.06 -6.57 -6.74
C PHE A 252 13.26 -8.08 -7.00
N ALA A 253 12.22 -8.80 -7.38
CA ALA A 253 12.34 -10.21 -7.76
C ALA A 253 13.20 -10.42 -9.04
N HIS A 254 13.38 -9.36 -9.81
CA HIS A 254 14.15 -9.35 -11.07
C HIS A 254 15.50 -8.62 -10.95
N CYS A 255 15.87 -8.14 -9.75
CA CYS A 255 17.19 -7.59 -9.47
C CYS A 255 18.22 -8.70 -9.21
N GLU A 256 19.48 -8.32 -9.11
CA GLU A 256 20.54 -9.26 -8.76
C GLU A 256 20.34 -9.88 -7.36
N PRO A 257 20.82 -11.11 -7.10
CA PRO A 257 20.60 -11.82 -5.85
C PRO A 257 21.07 -11.08 -4.60
N SER A 258 22.16 -10.29 -4.70
CA SER A 258 22.68 -9.48 -3.59
C SER A 258 21.71 -8.37 -3.16
N VAL A 259 21.04 -7.74 -4.12
CA VAL A 259 20.00 -6.72 -3.85
C VAL A 259 18.76 -7.37 -3.23
N GLN A 260 18.33 -8.51 -3.78
CA GLN A 260 17.20 -9.26 -3.20
C GLN A 260 17.48 -9.68 -1.76
N SER A 261 18.67 -10.22 -1.49
CA SER A 261 19.08 -10.61 -0.14
C SER A 261 19.07 -9.43 0.82
N GLY A 262 19.70 -8.31 0.45
CA GLY A 262 19.80 -7.13 1.30
C GLY A 262 18.43 -6.51 1.63
N ILE A 263 17.52 -6.40 0.66
CA ILE A 263 16.15 -5.91 0.87
C ILE A 263 15.38 -6.87 1.80
N ASN A 264 15.51 -8.19 1.60
CA ASN A 264 14.83 -9.15 2.45
C ASN A 264 15.34 -9.11 3.89
N GLN A 265 16.65 -8.96 4.09
CA GLN A 265 17.24 -8.81 5.43
C GLN A 265 16.77 -7.51 6.11
N ALA A 266 16.70 -6.38 5.37
CA ALA A 266 16.18 -5.12 5.89
C ALA A 266 14.72 -5.27 6.35
N LYS A 267 13.87 -5.84 5.50
CA LYS A 267 12.46 -6.13 5.81
C LYS A 267 12.32 -7.10 7.00
N GLN A 268 13.17 -8.12 7.09
CA GLN A 268 13.16 -9.05 8.20
C GLN A 268 13.54 -8.37 9.52
N LEU A 269 14.62 -7.57 9.52
CA LEU A 269 15.05 -6.85 10.74
C LEU A 269 13.96 -5.86 11.22
N ALA A 270 13.37 -5.11 10.30
CA ALA A 270 12.26 -4.21 10.63
C ALA A 270 11.07 -4.98 11.23
N ARG A 271 10.74 -6.13 10.65
CA ARG A 271 9.69 -7.02 11.13
C ARG A 271 9.92 -7.49 12.56
N GLU A 272 11.10 -8.03 12.82
CA GLU A 272 11.43 -8.65 14.11
C GLU A 272 11.55 -7.63 15.24
N LYS A 273 12.12 -6.47 14.96
CA LYS A 273 12.52 -5.50 15.99
C LYS A 273 11.62 -4.28 16.09
N ILE A 274 11.02 -3.83 14.97
CA ILE A 274 10.20 -2.62 14.92
C ILE A 274 8.72 -2.98 14.96
N PHE A 275 8.25 -3.77 13.99
CA PHE A 275 6.82 -4.01 13.84
C PHE A 275 6.23 -4.89 14.95
N ASN A 276 7.02 -5.81 15.49
CA ASN A 276 6.64 -6.64 16.64
C ASN A 276 7.01 -6.03 18.01
N HIS A 277 7.48 -4.78 18.02
CA HIS A 277 7.86 -4.15 19.29
C HIS A 277 6.63 -3.92 20.17
N PRO A 278 6.70 -4.22 21.51
CA PRO A 278 5.53 -4.11 22.39
C PRO A 278 4.86 -2.74 22.45
N SER A 279 5.62 -1.66 22.25
CA SER A 279 5.05 -0.30 22.21
C SER A 279 4.20 -0.08 20.96
N LYS A 280 4.62 -0.61 19.79
CA LYS A 280 3.85 -0.54 18.56
C LYS A 280 2.56 -1.36 18.68
N VAL A 281 2.65 -2.59 19.15
CA VAL A 281 1.47 -3.46 19.36
C VAL A 281 0.44 -2.79 20.28
N ARG A 282 0.90 -2.17 21.38
CA ARG A 282 -0.01 -1.39 22.25
C ARG A 282 -0.68 -0.22 21.54
N MET A 283 0.06 0.51 20.71
CA MET A 283 -0.48 1.62 19.93
C MET A 283 -1.54 1.13 18.93
N GLU A 284 -1.32 0.02 18.26
CA GLU A 284 -2.27 -0.58 17.32
C GLU A 284 -3.56 -1.05 18.01
N LEU A 285 -3.45 -1.62 19.22
CA LEU A 285 -4.62 -1.95 20.06
C LEU A 285 -5.45 -0.71 20.40
N MET A 286 -4.80 0.37 20.81
CA MET A 286 -5.47 1.63 21.09
C MET A 286 -6.11 2.24 19.84
N ALA A 287 -5.41 2.17 18.69
CA ALA A 287 -5.92 2.65 17.41
C ALA A 287 -7.19 1.89 16.99
N ASN A 288 -7.18 0.56 17.12
CA ASN A 288 -8.34 -0.27 16.83
C ASN A 288 -9.54 0.15 17.69
N GLN A 289 -9.38 0.26 19.01
CA GLN A 289 -10.45 0.67 19.91
C GLN A 289 -10.95 2.09 19.62
N CYS A 290 -10.06 3.02 19.28
CA CYS A 290 -10.42 4.38 18.94
C CYS A 290 -11.28 4.43 17.67
N LEU A 291 -10.85 3.76 16.60
CA LEU A 291 -11.56 3.74 15.32
C LEU A 291 -12.93 3.03 15.46
N GLN A 292 -13.00 1.91 16.17
CA GLN A 292 -14.27 1.23 16.38
C GLN A 292 -15.28 2.14 17.11
N ARG A 293 -14.85 2.88 18.14
CA ARG A 293 -15.72 3.84 18.85
C ARG A 293 -16.17 5.01 17.96
N LEU A 294 -15.30 5.49 17.09
CA LEU A 294 -15.67 6.53 16.11
C LEU A 294 -16.71 5.99 15.12
N LEU A 295 -16.51 4.80 14.60
CA LEU A 295 -17.47 4.15 13.70
C LEU A 295 -18.81 3.92 14.42
N ASP A 296 -18.80 3.46 15.67
CA ASP A 296 -20.02 3.30 16.48
C ASP A 296 -20.79 4.62 16.65
N ALA A 297 -20.09 5.74 16.76
CA ALA A 297 -20.72 7.05 16.95
C ALA A 297 -21.25 7.64 15.64
N PHE A 298 -20.53 7.48 14.52
CA PHE A 298 -20.83 8.19 13.27
C PHE A 298 -21.65 7.35 12.26
N MET A 299 -21.40 6.06 12.17
CA MET A 299 -22.09 5.21 11.17
C MET A 299 -23.61 5.18 11.33
N PRO A 300 -24.19 5.11 12.54
CA PRO A 300 -25.65 5.17 12.68
C PRO A 300 -26.27 6.48 12.18
N LEU A 301 -25.54 7.61 12.29
CA LEU A 301 -26.03 8.91 11.82
C LEU A 301 -26.03 9.01 10.28
N ALA A 302 -25.01 8.48 9.63
CA ALA A 302 -24.96 8.40 8.17
C ALA A 302 -26.10 7.54 7.60
N TRP A 303 -26.40 6.43 8.26
CA TRP A 303 -27.46 5.50 7.87
C TRP A 303 -28.89 6.09 8.01
N ILE A 304 -29.17 6.83 9.09
CA ILE A 304 -30.47 7.47 9.31
C ILE A 304 -30.75 8.52 8.22
N LYS A 305 -29.73 9.22 7.74
CA LYS A 305 -29.89 10.25 6.71
C LYS A 305 -30.30 9.66 5.38
N GLU A 306 -29.67 8.57 4.94
CA GLU A 306 -30.02 7.88 3.69
C GLU A 306 -31.44 7.27 3.70
N THR A 307 -31.86 6.71 4.84
CA THR A 307 -33.24 6.17 4.96
C THR A 307 -34.31 7.26 4.91
N ASN A 308 -34.04 8.45 5.40
CA ASN A 308 -34.96 9.57 5.31
C ASN A 308 -35.04 10.16 3.90
N GLU A 309 -33.90 10.32 3.20
CA GLU A 309 -33.86 10.78 1.80
C GLU A 309 -34.55 9.78 0.85
N ALA A 310 -34.38 8.47 1.08
CA ALA A 310 -35.07 7.42 0.32
C ALA A 310 -36.59 7.39 0.56
N ASN A 311 -37.05 7.66 1.78
CA ASN A 311 -38.47 7.75 2.11
C ASN A 311 -39.08 9.01 1.52
N GLU A 312 -38.43 10.17 1.57
CA GLU A 312 -38.91 11.41 0.94
C GLU A 312 -39.01 11.29 -0.60
N ALA A 313 -38.06 10.58 -1.24
CA ALA A 313 -38.09 10.32 -2.68
C ALA A 313 -39.24 9.38 -3.10
N ASN A 314 -39.65 8.45 -2.23
CA ASN A 314 -40.77 7.54 -2.47
C ASN A 314 -42.12 8.19 -2.18
N GLU A 315 -42.23 9.22 -1.35
CA GLU A 315 -43.45 9.98 -1.10
C GLU A 315 -43.76 11.03 -2.16
N THR A 316 -42.79 11.36 -3.00
CA THR A 316 -42.93 12.36 -4.10
C THR A 316 -43.16 11.75 -5.50
N ASN A 317 -43.28 10.44 -5.61
CA ASN A 317 -43.66 9.71 -6.83
C ASN A 317 -45.04 9.05 -6.63
#